data_e284120fc9a619bb6277eed081e8b3a7
#
_entry.id   e284120fc9a619bb6277eed081e8b3a7
#
_cell.length_a   1.000
_cell.length_b   1.000
_cell.length_c   1.000
_cell.angle_alpha   90.00
_cell.angle_beta   90.00
_cell.angle_gamma   90.00
#
_symmetry.space_group_name_H-M   'P 1'
#
loop_
_entity.id
_entity.type
_entity.pdbx_description
1 polymer ?
#
loop_
_entity_poly.entity_id
_entity_poly.type
_entity_poly.pdbx_seq_one_letter_code
_entity_poly.pdbx_strand_id
1 'polypeptide(L)'
;MHEVLGHGSGKVSDSLTADPRAYLKEYYSTLEESRADLVALWDFTDPKLAELGVQNQDELMRAAYDAEARAGLTLLYSYPQGSQVIEDHDRGTQMIVHYLMDKYHCIEPVTVGDKLFLRVNDYAKMHEGVGALLAELMRIKAEGDYAGIQSLVNTYGANLDPGWRDEVVRRARDINLPTRGAFLSPIIEPIRDAAHHVVDAKIRYPADLADVMLTYSRESLGYLPAQ
;
A
#
# COMPACT_ATOMS: atom_id res chain seq x y z
N MET A 1 -4.98 -7.81 5.81
CA MET A 1 -4.63 -6.99 7.00
C MET A 1 -4.83 -5.52 6.71
N HIS A 2 -4.30 -4.94 5.65
CA HIS A 2 -4.45 -3.54 5.24
C HIS A 2 -5.92 -3.06 5.27
N GLU A 3 -6.82 -3.69 4.52
CA GLU A 3 -8.22 -3.25 4.37
C GLU A 3 -9.04 -3.36 5.67
N VAL A 4 -8.90 -4.46 6.40
CA VAL A 4 -9.78 -4.77 7.55
C VAL A 4 -9.21 -4.22 8.85
N LEU A 5 -7.97 -4.60 9.19
CA LEU A 5 -7.30 -4.15 10.41
C LEU A 5 -6.68 -2.76 10.23
N GLY A 6 -6.05 -2.53 9.09
CA GLY A 6 -5.44 -1.26 8.76
C GLY A 6 -6.46 -0.13 8.84
N HIS A 7 -7.36 -0.03 7.89
CA HIS A 7 -8.37 1.04 7.88
C HIS A 7 -9.35 0.97 9.05
N GLY A 8 -9.67 -0.23 9.53
CA GLY A 8 -10.62 -0.44 10.63
C GLY A 8 -10.08 -0.13 12.03
N SER A 9 -8.80 0.15 12.19
CA SER A 9 -8.17 0.39 13.50
C SER A 9 -7.98 1.88 13.83
N GLY A 10 -7.66 2.14 15.09
CA GLY A 10 -7.31 3.47 15.58
C GLY A 10 -8.49 4.24 16.18
N LYS A 11 -8.38 4.52 17.48
CA LYS A 11 -9.34 5.36 18.19
C LYS A 11 -9.03 6.83 17.94
N VAL A 12 -10.05 7.61 17.58
CA VAL A 12 -9.97 9.07 17.49
C VAL A 12 -10.11 9.67 18.90
N SER A 13 -9.41 10.76 19.16
CA SER A 13 -9.50 11.47 20.45
C SER A 13 -10.91 12.08 20.63
N ASP A 14 -11.40 11.99 21.84
CA ASP A 14 -12.68 12.61 22.24
C ASP A 14 -12.64 14.16 22.17
N SER A 15 -11.45 14.75 22.02
CA SER A 15 -11.25 16.19 21.81
C SER A 15 -11.58 16.65 20.38
N LEU A 16 -11.59 15.75 19.40
CA LEU A 16 -11.97 16.08 18.04
C LEU A 16 -13.49 16.13 17.91
N THR A 17 -14.01 17.25 17.43
CA THR A 17 -15.46 17.48 17.24
C THR A 17 -15.95 17.15 15.84
N ALA A 18 -15.03 16.79 14.92
CA ALA A 18 -15.32 16.39 13.55
C ALA A 18 -14.45 15.20 13.15
N ASP A 19 -14.75 14.60 12.00
CA ASP A 19 -13.95 13.54 11.39
C ASP A 19 -12.48 14.01 11.23
N PRO A 20 -11.46 13.17 11.51
CA PRO A 20 -10.04 13.50 11.33
C PRO A 20 -9.69 14.06 9.96
N ARG A 21 -10.45 13.67 8.91
CA ARG A 21 -10.30 14.21 7.55
C ARG A 21 -10.45 15.73 7.49
N ALA A 22 -11.35 16.29 8.30
CA ALA A 22 -11.54 17.74 8.35
C ALA A 22 -10.32 18.48 8.89
N TYR A 23 -9.55 17.85 9.77
CA TYR A 23 -8.33 18.41 10.36
C TYR A 23 -7.11 18.18 9.47
N LEU A 24 -6.95 16.97 8.93
CA LEU A 24 -5.75 16.54 8.18
C LEU A 24 -5.78 16.93 6.70
N LYS A 25 -6.97 17.29 6.19
CA LYS A 25 -7.19 17.85 4.84
C LYS A 25 -6.55 17.00 3.74
N GLU A 26 -5.73 17.62 2.88
CA GLU A 26 -5.06 17.01 1.73
C GLU A 26 -4.07 15.89 2.09
N TYR A 27 -3.65 15.80 3.35
CA TYR A 27 -2.75 14.75 3.81
C TYR A 27 -3.47 13.52 4.38
N TYR A 28 -4.82 13.59 4.51
CA TYR A 28 -5.58 12.51 5.14
C TYR A 28 -5.43 11.19 4.41
N SER A 29 -5.55 11.17 3.09
CA SER A 29 -5.45 9.93 2.31
C SER A 29 -4.05 9.32 2.41
N THR A 30 -3.00 10.12 2.22
CA THR A 30 -1.61 9.64 2.39
C THR A 30 -1.38 9.06 3.79
N LEU A 31 -1.89 9.73 4.86
CA LEU A 31 -1.78 9.21 6.23
C LEU A 31 -2.51 7.89 6.38
N GLU A 32 -3.74 7.80 5.89
CA GLU A 32 -4.61 6.64 6.08
C GLU A 32 -4.06 5.40 5.36
N GLU A 33 -3.58 5.55 4.12
CA GLU A 33 -2.95 4.48 3.37
C GLU A 33 -1.64 4.02 4.02
N SER A 34 -0.77 4.97 4.38
CA SER A 34 0.48 4.63 5.09
C SER A 34 0.24 3.91 6.41
N ARG A 35 -0.79 4.34 7.16
CA ARG A 35 -1.16 3.71 8.42
C ARG A 35 -1.66 2.28 8.21
N ALA A 36 -2.46 2.06 7.19
CA ALA A 36 -2.99 0.73 6.86
C ALA A 36 -1.88 -0.22 6.40
N ASP A 37 -0.93 0.26 5.60
CA ASP A 37 0.26 -0.50 5.21
C ASP A 37 1.13 -0.85 6.42
N LEU A 38 1.39 0.12 7.30
CA LEU A 38 2.19 -0.11 8.51
C LEU A 38 1.53 -1.08 9.49
N VAL A 39 0.20 -1.09 9.63
CA VAL A 39 -0.53 -2.11 10.39
C VAL A 39 -0.29 -3.49 9.78
N ALA A 40 -0.41 -3.61 8.46
CA ALA A 40 -0.17 -4.88 7.79
C ALA A 40 1.28 -5.37 7.98
N LEU A 41 2.27 -4.47 7.88
CA LEU A 41 3.68 -4.81 8.12
C LEU A 41 3.96 -5.17 9.57
N TRP A 42 3.36 -4.47 10.54
CA TRP A 42 3.53 -4.69 11.97
C TRP A 42 2.96 -6.04 12.42
N ASP A 43 1.76 -6.38 11.95
CA ASP A 43 1.01 -7.56 12.41
C ASP A 43 1.61 -8.89 11.97
N PHE A 44 2.62 -8.94 11.09
CA PHE A 44 3.30 -10.20 10.73
C PHE A 44 3.92 -10.92 11.95
N THR A 45 4.22 -10.19 13.01
CA THR A 45 4.75 -10.78 14.26
C THR A 45 3.68 -11.13 15.30
N ASP A 46 2.40 -10.83 15.02
CA ASP A 46 1.31 -11.12 15.95
C ASP A 46 1.09 -12.63 16.08
N PRO A 47 1.14 -13.21 17.31
CA PRO A 47 0.93 -14.62 17.52
C PRO A 47 -0.48 -15.10 17.09
N LYS A 48 -1.44 -14.19 16.95
CA LYS A 48 -2.78 -14.51 16.44
C LYS A 48 -2.75 -15.07 15.03
N LEU A 49 -1.80 -14.68 14.20
CA LEU A 49 -1.66 -15.22 12.85
C LEU A 49 -1.33 -16.73 12.90
N ALA A 50 -0.48 -17.16 13.85
CA ALA A 50 -0.20 -18.59 14.04
C ALA A 50 -1.46 -19.37 14.47
N GLU A 51 -2.28 -18.80 15.37
CA GLU A 51 -3.56 -19.39 15.76
C GLU A 51 -4.53 -19.53 14.58
N LEU A 52 -4.47 -18.59 13.63
CA LEU A 52 -5.26 -18.62 12.40
C LEU A 52 -4.68 -19.54 11.31
N GLY A 53 -3.58 -20.24 11.60
CA GLY A 53 -2.95 -21.20 10.69
C GLY A 53 -1.90 -20.61 9.75
N VAL A 54 -1.50 -19.35 9.92
CA VAL A 54 -0.40 -18.76 9.16
C VAL A 54 0.92 -19.36 9.66
N GLN A 55 1.65 -20.01 8.75
CA GLN A 55 2.95 -20.61 9.02
C GLN A 55 4.08 -19.67 8.55
N ASN A 56 5.29 -19.90 9.06
CA ASN A 56 6.50 -19.20 8.62
C ASN A 56 6.42 -17.66 8.73
N GLN A 57 5.84 -17.16 9.82
CA GLN A 57 5.62 -15.71 10.01
C GLN A 57 6.90 -14.88 9.84
N ASP A 58 8.06 -15.36 10.33
CA ASP A 58 9.34 -14.65 10.18
C ASP A 58 9.75 -14.52 8.70
N GLU A 59 9.58 -15.56 7.90
CA GLU A 59 9.88 -15.53 6.46
C GLU A 59 8.90 -14.61 5.72
N LEU A 60 7.62 -14.64 6.08
CA LEU A 60 6.60 -13.77 5.50
C LEU A 60 6.86 -12.30 5.83
N MET A 61 7.22 -12.01 7.08
CA MET A 61 7.60 -10.66 7.53
C MET A 61 8.80 -10.15 6.73
N ARG A 62 9.87 -10.95 6.61
CA ARG A 62 11.06 -10.56 5.83
C ARG A 62 10.72 -10.31 4.37
N ALA A 63 9.92 -11.19 3.75
CA ALA A 63 9.49 -11.03 2.36
C ALA A 63 8.64 -9.76 2.18
N ALA A 64 7.75 -9.43 3.13
CA ALA A 64 6.96 -8.20 3.10
C ALA A 64 7.85 -6.95 3.25
N TYR A 65 8.83 -6.99 4.14
CA TYR A 65 9.78 -5.88 4.34
C TYR A 65 10.66 -5.65 3.12
N ASP A 66 11.15 -6.72 2.49
CA ASP A 66 11.89 -6.62 1.22
C ASP A 66 11.01 -6.10 0.08
N ALA A 67 9.73 -6.48 0.07
CA ALA A 67 8.77 -5.98 -0.91
C ALA A 67 8.51 -4.47 -0.72
N GLU A 68 8.36 -4.01 0.53
CA GLU A 68 8.18 -2.59 0.84
C GLU A 68 9.40 -1.76 0.45
N ALA A 69 10.61 -2.20 0.83
CA ALA A 69 11.85 -1.54 0.43
C ALA A 69 11.97 -1.45 -1.11
N ARG A 70 11.65 -2.54 -1.82
CA ARG A 70 11.64 -2.57 -3.28
C ARG A 70 10.57 -1.64 -3.87
N ALA A 71 9.38 -1.57 -3.26
CA ALA A 71 8.30 -0.69 -3.70
C ALA A 71 8.72 0.78 -3.66
N GLY A 72 9.44 1.22 -2.62
CA GLY A 72 10.00 2.57 -2.50
C GLY A 72 10.93 2.98 -3.65
N LEU A 73 11.52 2.01 -4.34
CA LEU A 73 12.30 2.27 -5.56
C LEU A 73 11.45 2.13 -6.82
N THR A 74 10.68 1.04 -6.94
CA THR A 74 9.99 0.72 -8.19
C THR A 74 8.82 1.64 -8.50
N LEU A 75 8.18 2.26 -7.51
CA LEU A 75 7.13 3.26 -7.73
C LEU A 75 7.59 4.42 -8.63
N LEU A 76 8.90 4.73 -8.62
CA LEU A 76 9.47 5.85 -9.37
C LEU A 76 9.29 5.73 -10.89
N TYR A 77 9.03 4.52 -11.41
CA TYR A 77 8.77 4.38 -12.85
C TYR A 77 7.45 5.04 -13.29
N SER A 78 6.52 5.24 -12.35
CA SER A 78 5.25 5.95 -12.59
C SER A 78 5.44 7.47 -12.75
N TYR A 79 6.63 7.99 -12.42
CA TYR A 79 6.96 9.42 -12.45
C TYR A 79 8.11 9.70 -13.43
N PRO A 80 7.94 9.49 -14.75
CA PRO A 80 9.01 9.66 -15.72
C PRO A 80 9.46 11.12 -15.89
N GLN A 81 8.71 12.06 -15.28
CA GLN A 81 8.97 13.50 -15.27
C GLN A 81 8.57 14.10 -13.93
N GLY A 82 9.07 15.29 -13.65
CA GLY A 82 8.77 15.99 -12.39
C GLY A 82 9.73 15.62 -11.26
N SER A 83 9.45 16.17 -10.09
CA SER A 83 10.27 16.02 -8.88
C SER A 83 9.48 15.58 -7.65
N GLN A 84 8.19 15.32 -7.82
CA GLN A 84 7.29 14.98 -6.71
C GLN A 84 6.47 13.73 -6.99
N VAL A 85 6.23 12.97 -5.94
CA VAL A 85 5.26 11.89 -5.87
C VAL A 85 3.90 12.49 -5.54
N ILE A 86 2.89 12.21 -6.34
CA ILE A 86 1.57 12.85 -6.23
C ILE A 86 0.44 11.88 -5.85
N GLU A 87 0.62 10.59 -6.09
CA GLU A 87 -0.33 9.55 -5.73
C GLU A 87 -0.17 9.20 -4.24
N ASP A 88 -1.28 8.98 -3.52
CA ASP A 88 -1.26 8.87 -2.05
C ASP A 88 -0.60 7.59 -1.54
N HIS A 89 -0.79 6.44 -2.18
CA HIS A 89 -0.10 5.19 -1.82
C HIS A 89 1.40 5.29 -2.11
N ASP A 90 1.77 5.78 -3.31
CA ASP A 90 3.19 5.96 -3.68
C ASP A 90 3.89 6.92 -2.72
N ARG A 91 3.19 8.00 -2.31
CA ARG A 91 3.68 8.97 -1.32
C ARG A 91 3.84 8.33 0.05
N GLY A 92 2.89 7.47 0.44
CA GLY A 92 2.94 6.68 1.66
C GLY A 92 4.12 5.72 1.69
N THR A 93 4.27 4.89 0.66
CA THR A 93 5.39 3.96 0.50
C THR A 93 6.73 4.71 0.54
N GLN A 94 6.85 5.82 -0.19
CA GLN A 94 8.08 6.62 -0.15
C GLN A 94 8.36 7.16 1.25
N MET A 95 7.34 7.65 1.95
CA MET A 95 7.48 8.14 3.33
C MET A 95 7.95 7.04 4.27
N ILE A 96 7.36 5.85 4.20
CA ILE A 96 7.75 4.70 5.03
C ILE A 96 9.21 4.33 4.77
N VAL A 97 9.59 4.13 3.51
CA VAL A 97 10.95 3.69 3.14
C VAL A 97 12.00 4.73 3.53
N HIS A 98 11.79 6.00 3.20
CA HIS A 98 12.77 7.06 3.52
C HIS A 98 12.86 7.35 5.02
N TYR A 99 11.76 7.25 5.77
CA TYR A 99 11.78 7.34 7.23
C TYR A 99 12.63 6.21 7.85
N LEU A 100 12.45 4.97 7.38
CA LEU A 100 13.21 3.82 7.84
C LEU A 100 14.69 3.91 7.48
N MET A 101 15.01 4.46 6.30
CA MET A 101 16.40 4.73 5.90
C MET A 101 17.05 5.79 6.80
N ASP A 102 16.38 6.89 7.06
CA ASP A 102 16.93 8.03 7.82
C ASP A 102 17.00 7.78 9.32
N LYS A 103 15.93 7.27 9.92
CA LYS A 103 15.82 7.13 11.39
C LYS A 103 16.37 5.83 11.91
N TYR A 104 16.23 4.75 11.16
CA TYR A 104 16.60 3.40 11.62
C TYR A 104 17.79 2.80 10.90
N HIS A 105 18.20 3.39 9.77
CA HIS A 105 19.32 2.91 8.95
C HIS A 105 19.22 1.40 8.62
N CYS A 106 17.97 0.91 8.50
CA CYS A 106 17.67 -0.51 8.27
C CYS A 106 17.43 -0.85 6.79
N ILE A 107 17.36 0.16 5.94
CA ILE A 107 17.31 0.03 4.48
C ILE A 107 18.44 0.86 3.91
N GLU A 108 19.15 0.31 2.92
CA GLU A 108 20.26 1.00 2.27
C GLU A 108 20.23 0.83 0.74
N PRO A 109 20.66 1.84 -0.03
CA PRO A 109 20.87 1.69 -1.45
C PRO A 109 22.12 0.86 -1.70
N VAL A 110 22.01 -0.14 -2.57
CA VAL A 110 23.12 -0.98 -2.99
C VAL A 110 23.18 -1.08 -4.51
N THR A 111 24.38 -1.06 -5.08
CA THR A 111 24.59 -1.24 -6.51
C THR A 111 25.13 -2.63 -6.79
N VAL A 112 24.46 -3.39 -7.66
CA VAL A 112 24.90 -4.69 -8.12
C VAL A 112 25.09 -4.61 -9.64
N GLY A 113 26.34 -4.72 -10.08
CA GLY A 113 26.71 -4.36 -11.45
C GLY A 113 26.51 -2.86 -11.68
N ASP A 114 25.61 -2.52 -12.61
CA ASP A 114 25.19 -1.16 -12.94
C ASP A 114 23.77 -0.80 -12.44
N LYS A 115 23.20 -1.63 -11.56
CA LYS A 115 21.79 -1.54 -11.13
C LYS A 115 21.67 -1.21 -9.66
N LEU A 116 20.84 -0.20 -9.37
CA LEU A 116 20.46 0.18 -8.02
C LEU A 116 19.38 -0.75 -7.47
N PHE A 117 19.50 -1.08 -6.20
CA PHE A 117 18.53 -1.80 -5.39
C PHE A 117 18.44 -1.15 -4.02
N LEU A 118 17.28 -1.31 -3.35
CA LEU A 118 17.16 -1.07 -1.91
C LEU A 118 17.21 -2.41 -1.19
N ARG A 119 18.05 -2.51 -0.18
CA ARG A 119 18.28 -3.71 0.62
C ARG A 119 17.92 -3.48 2.07
N VAL A 120 17.09 -4.35 2.65
CA VAL A 120 16.92 -4.42 4.09
C VAL A 120 18.18 -5.05 4.69
N ASN A 121 18.90 -4.30 5.51
CA ASN A 121 20.15 -4.75 6.16
C ASN A 121 19.93 -5.17 7.62
N ASP A 122 18.81 -4.77 8.25
CA ASP A 122 18.45 -5.11 9.63
C ASP A 122 16.93 -5.20 9.80
N TYR A 123 16.39 -6.43 9.78
CA TYR A 123 14.96 -6.67 9.91
C TYR A 123 14.40 -6.34 11.31
N ALA A 124 15.21 -6.48 12.36
CA ALA A 124 14.78 -6.15 13.72
C ALA A 124 14.59 -4.63 13.87
N LYS A 125 15.54 -3.83 13.39
CA LYS A 125 15.40 -2.38 13.35
C LYS A 125 14.29 -1.93 12.41
N MET A 126 14.07 -2.64 11.30
CA MET A 126 12.96 -2.33 10.41
C MET A 126 11.62 -2.53 11.12
N HIS A 127 11.45 -3.64 11.86
CA HIS A 127 10.26 -3.87 12.67
C HIS A 127 10.06 -2.76 13.72
N GLU A 128 11.12 -2.40 14.46
CA GLU A 128 11.08 -1.29 15.41
C GLU A 128 10.65 0.03 14.75
N GLY A 129 11.22 0.34 13.60
CA GLY A 129 10.90 1.56 12.83
C GLY A 129 9.49 1.58 12.28
N VAL A 130 8.99 0.45 11.79
CA VAL A 130 7.58 0.28 11.38
C VAL A 130 6.66 0.58 12.56
N GLY A 131 6.91 0.02 13.74
CA GLY A 131 6.11 0.27 14.94
C GLY A 131 6.15 1.72 15.38
N ALA A 132 7.31 2.36 15.33
CA ALA A 132 7.47 3.76 15.72
C ALA A 132 6.73 4.72 14.77
N LEU A 133 6.85 4.52 13.47
CA LEU A 133 6.14 5.34 12.49
C LEU A 133 4.62 5.09 12.57
N LEU A 134 4.20 3.84 12.76
CA LEU A 134 2.79 3.50 12.98
C LEU A 134 2.22 4.24 14.20
N ALA A 135 2.93 4.21 15.33
CA ALA A 135 2.50 4.90 16.54
C ALA A 135 2.37 6.42 16.32
N GLU A 136 3.28 7.02 15.57
CA GLU A 136 3.22 8.45 15.24
C GLU A 136 2.04 8.77 14.32
N LEU A 137 1.80 7.98 13.27
CA LEU A 137 0.63 8.20 12.39
C LEU A 137 -0.69 7.96 13.13
N MET A 138 -0.74 6.99 14.05
CA MET A 138 -1.90 6.77 14.90
C MET A 138 -2.17 7.98 15.82
N ARG A 139 -1.13 8.56 16.43
CA ARG A 139 -1.24 9.79 17.25
C ARG A 139 -1.75 10.96 16.38
N ILE A 140 -1.12 11.17 15.23
CA ILE A 140 -1.48 12.26 14.31
C ILE A 140 -2.96 12.16 13.90
N LYS A 141 -3.42 10.95 13.54
CA LYS A 141 -4.83 10.71 13.20
C LYS A 141 -5.74 10.98 14.39
N ALA A 142 -5.39 10.44 15.56
CA ALA A 142 -6.20 10.56 16.77
C ALA A 142 -6.37 12.01 17.23
N GLU A 143 -5.36 12.84 17.06
CA GLU A 143 -5.32 14.25 17.52
C GLU A 143 -5.66 15.25 16.41
N GLY A 144 -5.76 14.83 15.15
CA GLY A 144 -5.96 15.73 14.01
C GLY A 144 -4.76 16.66 13.77
N ASP A 145 -3.54 16.17 14.02
CA ASP A 145 -2.30 16.95 13.95
C ASP A 145 -1.86 17.18 12.49
N TYR A 146 -2.40 18.23 11.88
CA TYR A 146 -2.06 18.64 10.52
C TYR A 146 -0.57 18.92 10.33
N ALA A 147 0.05 19.61 11.28
CA ALA A 147 1.46 19.97 11.17
C ALA A 147 2.38 18.73 11.22
N GLY A 148 2.03 17.74 12.03
CA GLY A 148 2.74 16.48 12.12
C GLY A 148 2.75 15.72 10.80
N ILE A 149 1.58 15.51 10.19
CA ILE A 149 1.53 14.80 8.90
C ILE A 149 2.17 15.61 7.78
N GLN A 150 1.95 16.92 7.72
CA GLN A 150 2.59 17.78 6.73
C GLN A 150 4.12 17.68 6.81
N SER A 151 4.69 17.69 8.01
CA SER A 151 6.13 17.54 8.24
C SER A 151 6.65 16.20 7.74
N LEU A 152 5.98 15.10 8.09
CA LEU A 152 6.39 13.76 7.66
C LEU A 152 6.33 13.61 6.13
N VAL A 153 5.24 14.01 5.52
CA VAL A 153 5.06 13.89 4.06
C VAL A 153 6.07 14.77 3.31
N ASN A 154 6.26 16.02 3.73
CA ASN A 154 7.20 16.92 3.07
C ASN A 154 8.66 16.47 3.23
N THR A 155 8.99 15.83 4.35
CA THR A 155 10.35 15.35 4.62
C THR A 155 10.65 14.06 3.87
N TYR A 156 9.71 13.11 3.86
CA TYR A 156 9.98 11.74 3.43
C TYR A 156 9.17 11.26 2.22
N GLY A 157 7.97 11.81 1.98
CA GLY A 157 7.03 11.28 1.00
C GLY A 157 6.90 12.06 -0.30
N ALA A 158 7.12 13.37 -0.27
CA ALA A 158 6.76 14.24 -1.40
C ALA A 158 7.82 14.30 -2.50
N ASN A 159 9.11 14.32 -2.16
CA ASN A 159 10.19 14.57 -3.12
C ASN A 159 10.88 13.27 -3.52
N LEU A 160 11.00 13.04 -4.82
CA LEU A 160 11.74 11.89 -5.36
C LEU A 160 13.21 12.25 -5.66
N ASP A 161 14.09 11.24 -5.59
CA ASP A 161 15.46 11.35 -6.08
C ASP A 161 15.49 11.21 -7.62
N PRO A 162 15.94 12.26 -8.35
CA PRO A 162 15.95 12.22 -9.82
C PRO A 162 16.88 11.15 -10.39
N GLY A 163 18.01 10.85 -9.71
CA GLY A 163 18.95 9.85 -10.17
C GLY A 163 18.37 8.44 -10.07
N TRP A 164 17.71 8.14 -8.95
CA TRP A 164 17.02 6.87 -8.77
C TRP A 164 15.86 6.73 -9.76
N ARG A 165 15.05 7.78 -9.92
CA ARG A 165 13.96 7.83 -10.88
C ARG A 165 14.44 7.54 -12.30
N ASP A 166 15.48 8.23 -12.76
CA ASP A 166 15.98 8.11 -14.14
C ASP A 166 16.51 6.69 -14.41
N GLU A 167 17.18 6.08 -13.44
CA GLU A 167 17.61 4.69 -13.55
C GLU A 167 16.42 3.72 -13.62
N VAL A 168 15.43 3.85 -12.74
CA VAL A 168 14.25 2.99 -12.74
C VAL A 168 13.48 3.11 -14.05
N VAL A 169 13.28 4.34 -14.54
CA VAL A 169 12.59 4.59 -15.82
C VAL A 169 13.38 3.99 -16.99
N ARG A 170 14.71 4.12 -17.00
CA ARG A 170 15.54 3.48 -18.01
C ARG A 170 15.38 1.96 -18.00
N ARG A 171 15.49 1.33 -16.84
CA ARG A 171 15.33 -0.14 -16.69
C ARG A 171 13.94 -0.61 -17.13
N ALA A 172 12.90 0.12 -16.80
CA ALA A 172 11.53 -0.19 -17.22
C ALA A 172 11.41 -0.15 -18.76
N ARG A 173 12.04 0.82 -19.42
CA ARG A 173 12.10 0.91 -20.89
C ARG A 173 12.90 -0.25 -21.50
N ASP A 174 14.05 -0.61 -20.92
CA ASP A 174 14.92 -1.67 -21.42
C ASP A 174 14.21 -3.04 -21.49
N ILE A 175 13.26 -3.29 -20.57
CA ILE A 175 12.44 -4.51 -20.56
C ILE A 175 11.04 -4.31 -21.16
N ASN A 176 10.77 -3.16 -21.76
CA ASN A 176 9.47 -2.79 -22.31
C ASN A 176 8.33 -3.00 -21.29
N LEU A 177 8.54 -2.58 -20.03
CA LEU A 177 7.55 -2.69 -18.98
C LEU A 177 6.33 -1.82 -19.33
N PRO A 178 5.09 -2.36 -19.33
CA PRO A 178 3.91 -1.55 -19.57
C PRO A 178 3.73 -0.51 -18.45
N THR A 179 3.37 0.71 -18.85
CA THR A 179 3.19 1.84 -17.92
C THR A 179 1.95 1.71 -17.02
N ARG A 180 1.07 0.77 -17.32
CA ARG A 180 -0.09 0.43 -16.49
C ARG A 180 -0.30 -1.07 -16.49
N GLY A 181 -0.46 -1.63 -15.29
CA GLY A 181 -0.98 -2.99 -15.09
C GLY A 181 -2.51 -3.00 -15.25
N ALA A 182 -3.05 -4.15 -15.69
CA ALA A 182 -4.47 -4.41 -15.61
C ALA A 182 -4.71 -5.46 -14.52
N PHE A 183 -5.67 -5.22 -13.64
CA PHE A 183 -6.12 -6.22 -12.69
C PHE A 183 -7.20 -7.08 -13.37
N LEU A 184 -6.94 -8.38 -13.47
CA LEU A 184 -7.94 -9.36 -13.86
C LEU A 184 -8.63 -9.85 -12.58
N SER A 185 -9.75 -9.22 -12.25
CA SER A 185 -10.57 -9.66 -11.12
C SER A 185 -11.26 -10.98 -11.45
N PRO A 186 -11.36 -11.92 -10.49
CA PRO A 186 -12.14 -13.13 -10.70
C PRO A 186 -13.62 -12.80 -10.86
N ILE A 187 -14.31 -13.56 -11.71
CA ILE A 187 -15.76 -13.48 -11.84
C ILE A 187 -16.38 -14.45 -10.83
N ILE A 188 -17.29 -13.93 -10.01
CA ILE A 188 -18.03 -14.70 -9.01
C ILE A 188 -19.39 -15.07 -9.61
N GLU A 189 -19.58 -16.37 -9.86
CA GLU A 189 -20.82 -16.92 -10.41
C GLU A 189 -21.65 -17.49 -9.26
N PRO A 190 -22.84 -16.92 -8.93
CA PRO A 190 -23.67 -17.43 -7.84
C PRO A 190 -24.32 -18.75 -8.24
N ILE A 191 -24.23 -19.75 -7.37
CA ILE A 191 -24.98 -21.01 -7.48
C ILE A 191 -26.28 -20.84 -6.72
N ARG A 192 -27.40 -21.12 -7.40
CA ARG A 192 -28.73 -20.90 -6.86
C ARG A 192 -29.50 -22.22 -6.74
N ASP A 193 -30.32 -22.32 -5.71
CA ASP A 193 -31.28 -23.42 -5.53
C ASP A 193 -32.51 -23.25 -6.46
N ALA A 194 -33.45 -24.20 -6.38
CA ALA A 194 -34.69 -24.19 -7.15
C ALA A 194 -35.64 -22.99 -6.79
N ALA A 195 -35.42 -22.36 -5.65
CA ALA A 195 -36.15 -21.16 -5.19
C ALA A 195 -35.40 -19.86 -5.52
N HIS A 196 -34.31 -19.94 -6.32
CA HIS A 196 -33.43 -18.84 -6.72
C HIS A 196 -32.60 -18.21 -5.60
N HIS A 197 -32.52 -18.82 -4.40
CA HIS A 197 -31.62 -18.35 -3.35
C HIS A 197 -30.17 -18.72 -3.69
N VAL A 198 -29.23 -17.81 -3.42
CA VAL A 198 -27.80 -18.09 -3.53
C VAL A 198 -27.43 -19.06 -2.40
N VAL A 199 -26.95 -20.23 -2.75
CA VAL A 199 -26.54 -21.28 -1.81
C VAL A 199 -25.03 -21.55 -1.82
N ASP A 200 -24.34 -21.09 -2.88
CA ASP A 200 -22.89 -21.24 -3.04
C ASP A 200 -22.40 -20.27 -4.12
N ALA A 201 -21.09 -20.21 -4.34
CA ALA A 201 -20.47 -19.41 -5.39
C ALA A 201 -19.31 -20.18 -6.05
N LYS A 202 -19.17 -20.03 -7.36
CA LYS A 202 -18.04 -20.51 -8.13
C LYS A 202 -17.17 -19.34 -8.55
N ILE A 203 -15.86 -19.48 -8.39
CA ILE A 203 -14.89 -18.48 -8.83
C ILE A 203 -14.31 -18.91 -10.17
N ARG A 204 -14.39 -18.02 -11.17
CA ARG A 204 -13.78 -18.20 -12.48
C ARG A 204 -12.72 -17.12 -12.70
N TYR A 205 -11.53 -17.52 -13.11
CA TYR A 205 -10.42 -16.65 -13.46
C TYR A 205 -10.35 -16.51 -14.99
N PRO A 206 -10.86 -15.45 -15.57
CA PRO A 206 -10.76 -15.24 -17.02
C PRO A 206 -9.32 -14.89 -17.40
N ALA A 207 -8.88 -15.34 -18.56
CA ALA A 207 -7.55 -15.03 -19.09
C ALA A 207 -7.52 -13.76 -19.96
N ASP A 208 -8.69 -13.18 -20.24
CA ASP A 208 -8.86 -12.03 -21.13
C ASP A 208 -9.54 -10.87 -20.39
N LEU A 209 -8.85 -9.72 -20.36
CA LEU A 209 -9.38 -8.48 -19.77
C LEU A 209 -10.68 -8.02 -20.46
N ALA A 210 -10.78 -8.18 -21.79
CA ALA A 210 -11.98 -7.78 -22.53
C ALA A 210 -13.19 -8.62 -22.11
N ASP A 211 -13.02 -9.93 -21.87
CA ASP A 211 -14.09 -10.80 -21.35
C ASP A 211 -14.56 -10.34 -19.96
N VAL A 212 -13.62 -9.98 -19.07
CA VAL A 212 -13.95 -9.44 -17.73
C VAL A 212 -14.76 -8.16 -17.85
N MET A 213 -14.26 -7.20 -18.63
CA MET A 213 -14.90 -5.89 -18.78
C MET A 213 -16.29 -6.00 -19.40
N LEU A 214 -16.46 -6.84 -20.41
CA LEU A 214 -17.75 -7.08 -21.05
C LEU A 214 -18.73 -7.81 -20.12
N THR A 215 -18.26 -8.76 -19.32
CA THR A 215 -19.10 -9.47 -18.35
C THR A 215 -19.63 -8.51 -17.30
N TYR A 216 -18.77 -7.75 -16.62
CA TYR A 216 -19.21 -6.78 -15.63
C TYR A 216 -20.06 -5.65 -16.20
N SER A 217 -19.76 -5.22 -17.43
CA SER A 217 -20.60 -4.21 -18.11
C SER A 217 -22.02 -4.72 -18.37
N ARG A 218 -22.19 -5.97 -18.81
CA ARG A 218 -23.51 -6.57 -19.03
C ARG A 218 -24.28 -6.76 -17.72
N GLU A 219 -23.61 -7.20 -16.67
CA GLU A 219 -24.21 -7.37 -15.35
C GLU A 219 -24.65 -6.03 -14.76
N SER A 220 -23.85 -4.96 -14.95
CA SER A 220 -24.17 -3.61 -14.46
C SER A 220 -25.42 -3.03 -15.12
N LEU A 221 -25.73 -3.39 -16.37
CA LEU A 221 -26.94 -2.92 -17.05
C LEU A 221 -28.23 -3.39 -16.36
N GLY A 222 -28.19 -4.52 -15.64
CA GLY A 222 -29.33 -5.02 -14.88
C GLY A 222 -29.66 -4.19 -13.62
N TYR A 223 -28.77 -3.31 -13.19
CA TYR A 223 -28.96 -2.43 -12.03
C TYR A 223 -29.33 -0.99 -12.39
N LEU A 224 -29.33 -0.65 -13.69
CA LEU A 224 -29.80 0.67 -14.11
C LEU A 224 -31.32 0.72 -14.03
N PRO A 225 -31.93 1.79 -13.44
CA PRO A 225 -33.37 1.96 -13.48
C PRO A 225 -33.84 2.02 -14.93
N ALA A 226 -34.93 1.32 -15.24
CA ALA A 226 -35.56 1.41 -16.55
C ALA A 226 -35.86 2.89 -16.86
N GLN A 227 -35.34 3.38 -17.99
CA GLN A 227 -35.59 4.75 -18.47
C GLN A 227 -37.03 4.89 -18.89
#